data_f2337505ec009cb7ced10ee0af677c84
#
_entry.id   f2337505ec009cb7ced10ee0af677c84
#
_cell.length_a   1.000
_cell.length_b   1.000
_cell.length_c   1.000
_cell.angle_alpha   90.00
_cell.angle_beta   90.00
_cell.angle_gamma   90.00
#
_symmetry.space_group_name_H-M   'P 1'
#
loop_
_entity.id
_entity.type
_entity.pdbx_description
1 polymer ?
#
loop_
_entity_poly.entity_id
_entity_poly.type
_entity_poly.pdbx_seq_one_letter_code
_entity_poly.pdbx_strand_id
1 'polypeptide(L)'
;MITLDLSKCSGCSRCQVHCSFFHSGKVGRNGARIKVVKFEDSGIDYPLVCQQCKERYCAKCPEHAIEIGPLGQVVVSPTLCTVCGTCEIMCPIGAIELYEEIPLVCDLCGGEPRCVEACTLDAIHYDPQAVEAVSIKSFKKGSRKLTPEEKRVRFARESSKALREKWVAERRS
;
A
#
# COMPACT_ATOMS: atom_id res chain seq x y z
N MET A 1 12.77 -0.57 2.11
CA MET A 1 11.37 -0.06 2.18
C MET A 1 10.98 0.56 0.85
N ILE A 2 9.70 0.50 0.46
CA ILE A 2 9.22 1.18 -0.77
C ILE A 2 8.95 2.65 -0.47
N THR A 3 9.49 3.53 -1.30
CA THR A 3 9.27 4.99 -1.26
C THR A 3 8.67 5.47 -2.58
N LEU A 4 8.03 6.64 -2.57
CA LEU A 4 7.24 7.15 -3.68
C LEU A 4 7.67 8.57 -4.04
N ASP A 5 7.91 8.82 -5.33
CA ASP A 5 7.96 10.15 -5.92
C ASP A 5 6.64 10.41 -6.66
N LEU A 6 5.71 11.05 -5.96
CA LEU A 6 4.36 11.31 -6.49
C LEU A 6 4.37 12.30 -7.66
N SER A 7 5.41 13.12 -7.80
CA SER A 7 5.53 14.08 -8.91
C SER A 7 5.71 13.39 -10.26
N LYS A 8 6.21 12.15 -10.24
CA LYS A 8 6.44 11.32 -11.44
C LYS A 8 5.31 10.34 -11.74
N CYS A 9 4.38 10.11 -10.80
CA CYS A 9 3.35 9.11 -10.98
C CYS A 9 2.27 9.59 -11.98
N SER A 10 2.06 8.84 -13.05
CA SER A 10 1.01 9.12 -14.06
C SER A 10 -0.27 8.32 -13.86
N GLY A 11 -0.41 7.56 -12.77
CA GLY A 11 -1.59 6.71 -12.51
C GLY A 11 -1.83 5.59 -13.52
N CYS A 12 -0.83 5.21 -14.31
CA CYS A 12 -0.95 4.20 -15.37
C CYS A 12 -1.32 2.79 -14.89
N SER A 13 -1.25 2.54 -13.59
CA SER A 13 -1.58 1.26 -12.93
C SER A 13 -0.74 0.05 -13.35
N ARG A 14 0.38 0.23 -14.07
CA ARG A 14 1.30 -0.89 -14.43
C ARG A 14 1.79 -1.62 -13.19
N CYS A 15 2.13 -0.89 -12.12
CA CYS A 15 2.52 -1.45 -10.83
C CYS A 15 1.47 -2.41 -10.25
N GLN A 16 0.17 -2.09 -10.38
CA GLN A 16 -0.92 -2.97 -9.94
C GLN A 16 -1.02 -4.23 -10.81
N VAL A 17 -0.95 -4.08 -12.13
CA VAL A 17 -1.05 -5.21 -13.07
C VAL A 17 0.10 -6.19 -12.85
N HIS A 18 1.34 -5.70 -12.75
CA HIS A 18 2.52 -6.54 -12.49
C HIS A 18 2.46 -7.22 -11.12
N CYS A 19 2.01 -6.50 -10.08
CA CYS A 19 1.83 -7.07 -8.75
C CYS A 19 0.78 -8.19 -8.75
N SER A 20 -0.38 -7.97 -9.37
CA SER A 20 -1.43 -8.99 -9.50
C SER A 20 -0.93 -10.22 -10.27
N PHE A 21 -0.31 -10.02 -11.42
CA PHE A 21 0.20 -11.10 -12.24
C PHE A 21 1.25 -11.95 -11.51
N PHE A 22 2.21 -11.31 -10.84
CA PHE A 22 3.25 -12.00 -10.08
C PHE A 22 2.69 -12.89 -8.97
N HIS A 23 1.68 -12.40 -8.23
CA HIS A 23 1.15 -13.10 -7.07
C HIS A 23 0.01 -14.08 -7.37
N SER A 24 -0.73 -13.89 -8.45
CA SER A 24 -1.93 -14.70 -8.75
C SER A 24 -1.96 -15.27 -10.17
N GLY A 25 -1.01 -14.92 -11.04
CA GLY A 25 -1.05 -15.27 -12.46
C GLY A 25 -2.16 -14.56 -13.25
N LYS A 26 -3.00 -13.73 -12.60
CA LYS A 26 -4.12 -13.04 -13.24
C LYS A 26 -3.72 -11.63 -13.65
N VAL A 27 -3.97 -11.28 -14.92
CA VAL A 27 -3.81 -9.90 -15.41
C VAL A 27 -4.99 -9.06 -14.92
N GLY A 28 -4.71 -8.07 -14.08
CA GLY A 28 -5.76 -7.21 -13.52
C GLY A 28 -5.23 -6.30 -12.41
N ARG A 29 -6.12 -5.57 -11.76
CA ARG A 29 -5.77 -4.66 -10.66
C ARG A 29 -6.27 -5.15 -9.29
N ASN A 30 -7.29 -5.99 -9.28
CA ASN A 30 -7.97 -6.37 -8.04
C ASN A 30 -7.09 -7.20 -7.10
N GLY A 31 -6.36 -8.19 -7.63
CA GLY A 31 -5.42 -9.01 -6.86
C GLY A 31 -4.10 -8.34 -6.48
N ALA A 32 -3.91 -7.07 -6.82
CA ALA A 32 -2.68 -6.35 -6.51
C ALA A 32 -2.60 -5.95 -5.04
N ARG A 33 -1.41 -6.07 -4.46
CA ARG A 33 -1.07 -5.63 -3.09
C ARG A 33 -0.64 -4.16 -3.02
N ILE A 34 -0.48 -3.49 -4.15
CA ILE A 34 -0.36 -2.05 -4.34
C ILE A 34 -1.63 -1.54 -5.01
N LYS A 35 -2.16 -0.39 -4.56
CA LYS A 35 -3.40 0.19 -5.11
C LYS A 35 -3.17 1.65 -5.49
N VAL A 36 -3.48 2.02 -6.72
CA VAL A 36 -3.36 3.42 -7.18
C VAL A 36 -4.65 4.16 -6.84
N VAL A 37 -4.54 5.13 -5.94
CA VAL A 37 -5.60 6.08 -5.59
C VAL A 37 -5.48 7.27 -6.53
N LYS A 38 -6.54 7.61 -7.24
CA LYS A 38 -6.57 8.71 -8.20
C LYS A 38 -7.25 9.94 -7.62
N PHE A 39 -6.64 11.11 -7.82
CA PHE A 39 -7.21 12.40 -7.47
C PHE A 39 -7.38 13.24 -8.74
N GLU A 40 -8.50 13.08 -9.41
CA GLU A 40 -8.82 13.76 -10.68
C GLU A 40 -8.87 15.29 -10.54
N ASP A 41 -9.26 15.79 -9.36
CA ASP A 41 -9.30 17.20 -8.99
C ASP A 41 -7.92 17.88 -8.98
N SER A 42 -6.86 17.15 -8.72
CA SER A 42 -5.49 17.67 -8.62
C SER A 42 -4.51 17.06 -9.62
N GLY A 43 -4.94 16.02 -10.35
CA GLY A 43 -4.08 15.31 -11.30
C GLY A 43 -2.94 14.55 -10.62
N ILE A 44 -3.07 14.22 -9.33
CA ILE A 44 -2.09 13.42 -8.58
C ILE A 44 -2.65 12.02 -8.41
N ASP A 45 -1.78 11.05 -8.70
CA ASP A 45 -2.06 9.64 -8.48
C ASP A 45 -1.13 9.10 -7.38
N TYR A 46 -1.70 8.33 -6.44
CA TYR A 46 -0.98 7.81 -5.29
C TYR A 46 -0.91 6.28 -5.32
N PRO A 47 0.23 5.67 -5.67
CA PRO A 47 0.40 4.21 -5.62
C PRO A 47 0.61 3.75 -4.17
N LEU A 48 -0.49 3.53 -3.44
CA LEU A 48 -0.46 3.12 -2.05
C LEU A 48 -0.02 1.67 -1.92
N VAL A 49 0.98 1.43 -1.11
CA VAL A 49 1.50 0.11 -0.73
C VAL A 49 1.67 0.04 0.79
N CYS A 50 1.84 -1.15 1.34
CA CYS A 50 2.14 -1.33 2.76
C CYS A 50 3.40 -0.52 3.15
N GLN A 51 3.25 0.37 4.12
CA GLN A 51 4.33 1.24 4.61
C GLN A 51 5.27 0.54 5.59
N GLN A 52 5.14 -0.77 5.77
CA GLN A 52 5.92 -1.53 6.75
C GLN A 52 5.94 -0.83 8.14
N CYS A 53 4.80 -0.27 8.55
CA CYS A 53 4.67 0.71 9.62
C CYS A 53 5.27 0.24 10.96
N LYS A 54 5.74 1.20 11.76
CA LYS A 54 6.34 0.97 13.06
C LYS A 54 5.41 0.22 14.02
N GLU A 55 4.12 0.54 13.99
CA GLU A 55 3.12 0.00 14.92
C GLU A 55 2.67 -1.42 14.62
N ARG A 56 2.90 -1.91 13.39
CA ARG A 56 2.54 -3.28 12.98
C ARG A 56 1.14 -3.71 13.42
N TYR A 57 0.13 -2.87 13.19
CA TYR A 57 -1.25 -3.14 13.65
C TYR A 57 -1.80 -4.49 13.16
N CYS A 58 -1.40 -4.94 11.96
CA CYS A 58 -1.79 -6.22 11.39
C CYS A 58 -1.19 -7.44 12.14
N ALA A 59 -0.05 -7.28 12.81
CA ALA A 59 0.56 -8.36 13.60
C ALA A 59 -0.27 -8.77 14.83
N LYS A 60 -1.35 -8.03 15.14
CA LYS A 60 -2.34 -8.41 16.15
C LYS A 60 -3.35 -9.43 15.62
N CYS A 61 -2.92 -10.32 14.75
CA CYS A 61 -3.72 -11.41 14.22
C CYS A 61 -4.08 -12.39 15.36
N PRO A 62 -5.36 -12.70 15.58
CA PRO A 62 -5.78 -13.63 16.64
C PRO A 62 -5.28 -15.05 16.40
N GLU A 63 -5.09 -15.43 15.13
CA GLU A 63 -4.61 -16.74 14.71
C GLU A 63 -3.09 -16.84 14.59
N HIS A 64 -2.37 -15.77 14.98
CA HIS A 64 -0.91 -15.68 14.80
C HIS A 64 -0.43 -15.98 13.37
N ALA A 65 -1.28 -15.77 12.37
CA ALA A 65 -0.99 -16.04 10.95
C ALA A 65 -0.13 -14.96 10.30
N ILE A 66 0.23 -13.89 11.01
CA ILE A 66 1.02 -12.78 10.47
C ILE A 66 2.38 -12.71 11.17
N GLU A 67 3.42 -12.80 10.38
CA GLU A 67 4.82 -12.67 10.80
C GLU A 67 5.50 -11.50 10.11
N ILE A 68 6.58 -11.02 10.70
CA ILE A 68 7.45 -10.01 10.11
C ILE A 68 8.72 -10.70 9.65
N GLY A 69 8.93 -10.71 8.35
CA GLY A 69 10.11 -11.33 7.76
C GLY A 69 11.38 -10.47 7.90
N PRO A 70 12.53 -11.00 7.46
CA PRO A 70 13.84 -10.38 7.66
C PRO A 70 14.03 -9.04 6.96
N LEU A 71 13.25 -8.77 5.89
CA LEU A 71 13.25 -7.47 5.21
C LEU A 71 12.24 -6.47 5.83
N GLY A 72 11.67 -6.81 6.99
CA GLY A 72 10.61 -6.05 7.62
C GLY A 72 9.24 -6.20 6.92
N GLN A 73 9.14 -7.06 5.93
CA GLN A 73 7.89 -7.32 5.20
C GLN A 73 6.89 -8.09 6.06
N VAL A 74 5.62 -7.89 5.75
CA VAL A 74 4.53 -8.67 6.37
C VAL A 74 4.31 -9.95 5.58
N VAL A 75 4.39 -11.08 6.26
CA VAL A 75 4.14 -12.41 5.69
C VAL A 75 2.90 -13.01 6.32
N VAL A 76 2.01 -13.57 5.51
CA VAL A 76 0.81 -14.26 5.99
C VAL A 76 0.97 -15.75 5.77
N SER A 77 0.84 -16.53 6.84
CA SER A 77 0.80 -17.99 6.77
C SER A 77 -0.56 -18.46 6.23
N PRO A 78 -0.62 -19.09 5.06
CA PRO A 78 -1.89 -19.55 4.50
C PRO A 78 -2.50 -20.70 5.31
N THR A 79 -1.69 -21.45 6.06
CA THR A 79 -2.16 -22.58 6.89
C THR A 79 -2.79 -22.15 8.21
N LEU A 80 -2.39 -20.98 8.74
CA LEU A 80 -2.92 -20.43 9.99
C LEU A 80 -4.02 -19.39 9.76
N CYS A 81 -4.12 -18.85 8.54
CA CYS A 81 -5.06 -17.78 8.24
C CYS A 81 -6.49 -18.31 8.11
N THR A 82 -7.39 -17.89 9.00
CA THR A 82 -8.83 -18.21 8.96
C THR A 82 -9.65 -17.20 8.17
N VAL A 83 -9.03 -16.28 7.46
CA VAL A 83 -9.68 -15.21 6.65
C VAL A 83 -10.62 -14.32 7.48
N CYS A 84 -10.38 -14.18 8.76
CA CYS A 84 -11.25 -13.45 9.70
C CYS A 84 -11.35 -11.94 9.47
N GLY A 85 -10.52 -11.35 8.59
CA GLY A 85 -10.54 -9.92 8.26
C GLY A 85 -9.93 -8.98 9.30
N THR A 86 -9.47 -9.48 10.44
CA THR A 86 -8.92 -8.63 11.52
C THR A 86 -7.78 -7.74 11.03
N CYS A 87 -6.86 -8.26 10.22
CA CYS A 87 -5.73 -7.49 9.68
C CYS A 87 -6.17 -6.35 8.76
N GLU A 88 -7.21 -6.54 7.96
CA GLU A 88 -7.82 -5.51 7.12
C GLU A 88 -8.44 -4.40 7.96
N ILE A 89 -9.24 -4.79 8.97
CA ILE A 89 -9.89 -3.83 9.91
C ILE A 89 -8.83 -3.03 10.67
N MET A 90 -7.77 -3.70 11.11
CA MET A 90 -6.72 -3.10 11.95
C MET A 90 -5.76 -2.19 11.15
N CYS A 91 -5.60 -2.38 9.84
CA CYS A 91 -4.76 -1.53 9.01
C CYS A 91 -5.39 -0.14 8.85
N PRO A 92 -4.80 0.95 9.41
CA PRO A 92 -5.43 2.27 9.38
C PRO A 92 -5.33 2.99 8.04
N ILE A 93 -4.49 2.49 7.12
CA ILE A 93 -4.24 3.08 5.79
C ILE A 93 -4.82 2.24 4.64
N GLY A 94 -5.50 1.13 4.94
CA GLY A 94 -6.12 0.26 3.94
C GLY A 94 -5.13 -0.47 3.02
N ALA A 95 -3.89 -0.67 3.49
CA ALA A 95 -2.87 -1.40 2.72
C ALA A 95 -3.06 -2.93 2.76
N ILE A 96 -4.03 -3.41 3.53
CA ILE A 96 -4.46 -4.80 3.56
C ILE A 96 -5.92 -4.84 3.18
N GLU A 97 -6.26 -5.75 2.29
CA GLU A 97 -7.61 -5.97 1.78
C GLU A 97 -7.84 -7.46 1.55
N LEU A 98 -9.01 -7.97 1.92
CA LEU A 98 -9.40 -9.33 1.56
C LEU A 98 -9.92 -9.36 0.12
N TYR A 99 -9.37 -10.26 -0.67
CA TYR A 99 -9.82 -10.50 -2.04
C TYR A 99 -9.77 -11.99 -2.35
N GLU A 100 -10.87 -12.56 -2.80
CA GLU A 100 -11.02 -14.02 -3.08
C GLU A 100 -10.52 -14.86 -1.87
N GLU A 101 -10.94 -14.50 -0.66
CA GLU A 101 -10.57 -15.17 0.60
C GLU A 101 -9.05 -15.14 0.92
N ILE A 102 -8.31 -14.22 0.31
CA ILE A 102 -6.88 -14.06 0.55
C ILE A 102 -6.63 -12.64 1.07
N PRO A 103 -5.89 -12.47 2.18
CA PRO A 103 -5.46 -11.14 2.61
C PRO A 103 -4.30 -10.66 1.71
N LEU A 104 -4.61 -9.68 0.87
CA LEU A 104 -3.61 -9.01 0.03
C LEU A 104 -2.78 -8.06 0.89
N VAL A 105 -1.53 -8.40 1.13
CA VAL A 105 -0.55 -7.56 1.83
C VAL A 105 0.80 -7.60 1.12
N CYS A 106 1.47 -6.45 1.06
CA CYS A 106 2.78 -6.36 0.40
C CYS A 106 3.85 -7.10 1.21
N ASP A 107 4.46 -8.12 0.60
CA ASP A 107 5.56 -8.93 1.10
C ASP A 107 6.91 -8.55 0.48
N LEU A 108 6.97 -7.40 -0.21
CA LEU A 108 8.14 -6.92 -0.97
C LEU A 108 8.60 -7.88 -2.09
N CYS A 109 7.75 -8.82 -2.51
CA CYS A 109 8.06 -9.85 -3.50
C CYS A 109 9.37 -10.60 -3.17
N GLY A 110 9.63 -10.87 -1.88
CA GLY A 110 10.86 -11.52 -1.43
C GLY A 110 12.13 -10.67 -1.52
N GLY A 111 12.02 -9.36 -1.72
CA GLY A 111 13.15 -8.43 -1.82
C GLY A 111 13.36 -7.83 -3.22
N GLU A 112 12.58 -8.27 -4.20
CA GLU A 112 12.60 -7.78 -5.58
C GLU A 112 11.21 -7.23 -5.98
N PRO A 113 10.80 -6.05 -5.51
CA PRO A 113 9.45 -5.54 -5.70
C PRO A 113 9.11 -5.31 -7.18
N ARG A 114 8.20 -6.12 -7.73
CA ARG A 114 7.79 -6.07 -9.15
C ARG A 114 7.10 -4.75 -9.54
N CYS A 115 6.53 -4.05 -8.59
CA CYS A 115 5.95 -2.72 -8.82
C CYS A 115 7.03 -1.66 -9.12
N VAL A 116 8.24 -1.80 -8.57
CA VAL A 116 9.39 -0.92 -8.86
C VAL A 116 9.89 -1.20 -10.28
N GLU A 117 10.15 -2.46 -10.62
CA GLU A 117 10.58 -2.89 -11.96
C GLU A 117 9.59 -2.44 -13.05
N ALA A 118 8.29 -2.50 -12.75
CA ALA A 118 7.26 -2.11 -13.72
C ALA A 118 7.10 -0.60 -13.89
N CYS A 119 7.70 0.23 -13.03
CA CYS A 119 7.53 1.69 -13.04
C CYS A 119 8.54 2.34 -14.00
N THR A 120 8.10 2.61 -15.23
CA THR A 120 8.96 3.26 -16.25
C THR A 120 9.20 4.75 -16.03
N LEU A 121 8.52 5.35 -15.04
CA LEU A 121 8.65 6.77 -14.70
C LEU A 121 9.45 6.99 -13.41
N ASP A 122 10.01 5.94 -12.84
CA ASP A 122 10.74 6.00 -11.57
C ASP A 122 9.96 6.71 -10.45
N ALA A 123 8.65 6.45 -10.39
CA ALA A 123 7.80 6.98 -9.32
C ALA A 123 7.79 6.10 -8.06
N ILE A 124 8.31 4.88 -8.17
CA ILE A 124 8.35 3.89 -7.07
C ILE A 124 9.79 3.41 -6.93
N HIS A 125 10.33 3.54 -5.73
CA HIS A 125 11.69 3.10 -5.41
C HIS A 125 11.68 2.07 -4.30
N TYR A 126 12.71 1.23 -4.26
CA TYR A 126 12.93 0.30 -3.17
C TYR A 126 14.33 0.48 -2.59
N ASP A 127 14.39 0.75 -1.30
CA ASP A 127 15.64 0.78 -0.56
C ASP A 127 15.62 -0.36 0.48
N PRO A 128 16.42 -1.41 0.28
CA PRO A 128 16.51 -2.52 1.22
C PRO A 128 17.18 -2.13 2.54
N GLN A 129 17.96 -1.05 2.55
CA GLN A 129 18.68 -0.57 3.74
C GLN A 129 17.86 0.45 4.55
N ALA A 130 16.77 0.97 4.00
CA ALA A 130 15.89 1.89 4.72
C ALA A 130 15.16 1.13 5.85
N VAL A 131 15.64 1.29 7.06
CA VAL A 131 15.17 0.57 8.26
C VAL A 131 14.09 1.36 9.02
N GLU A 132 13.96 2.65 8.75
CA GLU A 132 12.99 3.50 9.46
C GLU A 132 11.57 3.27 8.99
N ALA A 133 10.84 2.47 9.77
CA ALA A 133 9.43 2.26 9.54
C ALA A 133 8.63 3.54 9.82
N VAL A 134 7.77 3.93 8.87
CA VAL A 134 6.91 5.11 9.00
C VAL A 134 5.85 4.88 10.09
N SER A 135 5.66 5.87 10.97
CA SER A 135 4.54 5.83 11.93
C SER A 135 3.24 6.25 11.23
N ILE A 136 2.23 5.39 11.34
CA ILE A 136 0.87 5.64 10.83
C ILE A 136 -0.16 5.81 11.97
N LYS A 137 0.32 6.09 13.18
CA LYS A 137 -0.50 6.21 14.39
C LYS A 137 -1.59 7.27 14.27
N SER A 138 -1.31 8.38 13.58
CA SER A 138 -2.27 9.46 13.33
C SER A 138 -3.51 9.01 12.55
N PHE A 139 -3.38 8.00 11.71
CA PHE A 139 -4.48 7.45 10.90
C PHE A 139 -5.37 6.45 11.64
N LYS A 140 -4.99 6.01 12.85
CA LYS A 140 -5.74 5.00 13.61
C LYS A 140 -7.13 5.48 14.06
N LYS A 141 -7.27 6.76 14.43
CA LYS A 141 -8.54 7.31 14.94
C LYS A 141 -9.62 7.22 13.84
N GLY A 142 -10.72 6.53 14.14
CA GLY A 142 -11.86 6.36 13.24
C GLY A 142 -11.65 5.35 12.09
N SER A 143 -10.44 4.83 11.85
CA SER A 143 -10.16 3.96 10.72
C SER A 143 -10.93 2.64 10.69
N ARG A 144 -11.30 2.09 11.85
CA ARG A 144 -12.03 0.81 11.93
C ARG A 144 -13.45 0.84 11.33
N LYS A 145 -14.01 2.04 11.16
CA LYS A 145 -15.34 2.25 10.58
C LYS A 145 -15.30 2.46 9.06
N LEU A 146 -14.11 2.57 8.50
CA LEU A 146 -13.86 2.84 7.09
C LEU A 146 -13.56 1.54 6.35
N THR A 147 -13.99 1.46 5.10
CA THR A 147 -13.56 0.42 4.16
C THR A 147 -12.07 0.56 3.83
N PRO A 148 -11.41 -0.49 3.30
CA PRO A 148 -10.02 -0.38 2.85
C PRO A 148 -9.80 0.75 1.85
N GLU A 149 -10.74 0.96 0.93
CA GLU A 149 -10.67 2.02 -0.07
C GLU A 149 -10.74 3.42 0.56
N GLU A 150 -11.70 3.66 1.46
CA GLU A 150 -11.82 4.94 2.19
C GLU A 150 -10.57 5.26 3.03
N LYS A 151 -9.98 4.23 3.66
CA LYS A 151 -8.70 4.37 4.38
C LYS A 151 -7.58 4.78 3.43
N ARG A 152 -7.50 4.15 2.24
CA ARG A 152 -6.52 4.48 1.20
C ARG A 152 -6.66 5.93 0.72
N VAL A 153 -7.87 6.35 0.40
CA VAL A 153 -8.17 7.72 -0.02
C VAL A 153 -7.77 8.72 1.05
N ARG A 154 -8.14 8.47 2.32
CA ARG A 154 -7.78 9.33 3.45
C ARG A 154 -6.28 9.45 3.61
N PHE A 155 -5.55 8.33 3.59
CA PHE A 155 -4.09 8.32 3.74
C PHE A 155 -3.41 9.02 2.56
N ALA A 156 -3.77 8.69 1.34
CA ALA A 156 -3.19 9.28 0.14
C ALA A 156 -3.45 10.79 0.06
N ARG A 157 -4.66 11.26 0.44
CA ARG A 157 -5.03 12.68 0.49
C ARG A 157 -4.17 13.46 1.48
N GLU A 158 -3.95 12.93 2.66
CA GLU A 158 -3.13 13.60 3.67
C GLU A 158 -1.65 13.59 3.29
N SER A 159 -1.14 12.44 2.84
CA SER A 159 0.27 12.28 2.48
C SER A 159 0.69 13.06 1.22
N SER A 160 -0.25 13.36 0.32
CA SER A 160 0.00 14.16 -0.89
C SER A 160 -0.37 15.65 -0.75
N LYS A 161 -0.82 16.08 0.44
CA LYS A 161 -1.37 17.43 0.66
C LYS A 161 -0.44 18.55 0.18
N ALA A 162 0.80 18.53 0.63
CA ALA A 162 1.77 19.57 0.28
C ALA A 162 2.02 19.66 -1.25
N LEU A 163 2.13 18.51 -1.92
CA LEU A 163 2.31 18.46 -3.37
C LEU A 163 1.09 19.00 -4.11
N ARG A 164 -0.11 18.62 -3.66
CA ARG A 164 -1.37 19.11 -4.27
C ARG A 164 -1.53 20.63 -4.11
N GLU A 165 -1.23 21.18 -2.94
CA GLU A 165 -1.26 22.61 -2.68
C GLU A 165 -0.27 23.37 -3.59
N LYS A 166 0.96 22.85 -3.74
CA LYS A 166 1.96 23.40 -4.65
C LYS A 166 1.45 23.43 -6.09
N TRP A 167 0.94 22.32 -6.62
CA TRP A 167 0.47 22.22 -7.98
C TRP A 167 -0.76 23.10 -8.27
N VAL A 168 -1.67 23.25 -7.31
CA VAL A 168 -2.80 24.16 -7.44
C VAL A 168 -2.34 25.61 -7.50
N ALA A 169 -1.32 25.99 -6.71
CA ALA A 169 -0.75 27.35 -6.75
C ALA A 169 -0.07 27.65 -8.09
N GLU A 170 0.70 26.70 -8.62
CA GLU A 170 1.39 26.84 -9.93
C GLU A 170 0.44 26.98 -11.12
N ARG A 171 -0.77 26.37 -11.05
CA ARG A 171 -1.79 26.52 -12.12
C ARG A 171 -2.54 27.86 -12.09
N ARG A 172 -2.46 28.60 -11.00
CA ARG A 172 -3.13 29.90 -10.84
C ARG A 172 -2.23 31.08 -11.15
N SER A 173 -0.94 30.84 -11.31
CA SER A 173 0.08 31.83 -11.76
C SER A 173 0.23 31.81 -13.26
#